data_6cf2a5c9e765b48b64dff2ab6ad4efe3
#
_entry.id   6cf2a5c9e765b48b64dff2ab6ad4efe3
#
_cell.length_a   1.000
_cell.length_b   1.000
_cell.length_c   1.000
_cell.angle_alpha   90.00
_cell.angle_beta   90.00
_cell.angle_gamma   90.00
#
_symmetry.space_group_name_H-M   'P 1'
#
loop_
_entity.id
_entity.type
_entity.pdbx_description
1 polymer ?
#
loop_
_entity_poly.entity_id
_entity_poly.type
_entity_poly.pdbx_seq_one_letter_code
_entity_poly.pdbx_strand_id
1 'polypeptide(L)'
;MTHSTAKPVPSARRLAYQALYDVLEKDAYSNIVLQRILAEYPLKAEEVHLLTELVYGVLRKYNHLLWIIGKLSTQKVKKLHPSVRILLCLSLYQLLFLTRIPESAAVNESVKIAKKVTHPGNVRFVNGVLRNFLRKKDSFRIPSREEDALLHDALTYNQPRWLIEDWQNAWGVEKADAVFSAFNEIPSMTIRVNPLKQPAADFEKLLSEKGIEAAPIPYLPEGFTIKSGANHFFGTFLKEGLAYVQSASSMVPAKVLSPKAGETVLDMCAAPGSKTTQMAEMMGNEGSIDAWDLYPHKIALIKKNAKKEGIIIIHAGARDATKPMPAVHEKYDKVLLDAPCSGLGVLSHKVEIRWRRTREDLQEFPPLQKALLEEAARYVKKGGTLVYSTCTLNSKENEDIVTAFLRDHPEFAPIDFQLEGLGASEKGMLTIWPDQAQSDGFFVAKLEKRSEE
;
A
#
# COMPACT_ATOMS: atom_id res chain seq x y z
N MET A 1 -46.05 -17.67 -1.98
CA MET A 1 -44.70 -18.10 -2.44
C MET A 1 -44.12 -16.95 -3.23
N THR A 2 -43.36 -16.06 -2.57
CA THR A 2 -42.70 -14.94 -3.21
C THR A 2 -41.35 -15.44 -3.74
N HIS A 3 -41.25 -15.70 -5.05
CA HIS A 3 -40.00 -15.96 -5.71
C HIS A 3 -39.16 -14.67 -5.64
N SER A 4 -38.24 -14.61 -4.67
CA SER A 4 -37.13 -13.69 -4.67
C SER A 4 -36.25 -14.02 -5.88
N THR A 5 -36.41 -13.29 -6.98
CA THR A 5 -35.51 -13.36 -8.13
C THR A 5 -34.18 -12.71 -7.73
N ALA A 6 -33.30 -13.52 -7.15
CA ALA A 6 -31.92 -13.08 -6.90
C ALA A 6 -31.34 -12.61 -8.24
N LYS A 7 -30.87 -11.37 -8.29
CA LYS A 7 -30.21 -10.83 -9.49
C LYS A 7 -29.04 -11.74 -9.87
N PRO A 8 -28.89 -12.12 -11.14
CA PRO A 8 -27.79 -13.00 -11.55
C PRO A 8 -26.44 -12.36 -11.20
N VAL A 9 -25.57 -13.15 -10.56
CA VAL A 9 -24.24 -12.74 -10.18
C VAL A 9 -23.45 -12.34 -11.44
N PRO A 10 -22.88 -11.12 -11.50
CA PRO A 10 -22.10 -10.71 -12.66
C PRO A 10 -20.83 -11.55 -12.80
N SER A 11 -20.36 -11.78 -14.04
CA SER A 11 -19.10 -12.51 -14.27
C SER A 11 -17.90 -11.79 -13.65
N ALA A 12 -16.85 -12.52 -13.29
CA ALA A 12 -15.59 -11.97 -12.75
C ALA A 12 -15.02 -10.85 -13.64
N ARG A 13 -15.12 -10.96 -14.98
CA ARG A 13 -14.69 -9.92 -15.93
C ARG A 13 -15.51 -8.64 -15.82
N ARG A 14 -16.82 -8.74 -15.62
CA ARG A 14 -17.68 -7.57 -15.43
C ARG A 14 -17.38 -6.88 -14.10
N LEU A 15 -17.17 -7.67 -13.05
CA LEU A 15 -16.79 -7.16 -11.74
C LEU A 15 -15.38 -6.52 -11.78
N ALA A 16 -14.45 -7.11 -12.53
CA ALA A 16 -13.12 -6.51 -12.77
C ALA A 16 -13.23 -5.16 -13.51
N TYR A 17 -14.08 -5.06 -14.53
CA TYR A 17 -14.35 -3.77 -15.18
C TYR A 17 -14.88 -2.74 -14.18
N GLN A 18 -15.86 -3.11 -13.35
CA GLN A 18 -16.42 -2.21 -12.35
C GLN A 18 -15.36 -1.77 -11.32
N ALA A 19 -14.54 -2.72 -10.83
CA ALA A 19 -13.44 -2.42 -9.92
C ALA A 19 -12.43 -1.46 -10.54
N LEU A 20 -11.97 -1.73 -11.75
CA LEU A 20 -11.04 -0.87 -12.47
C LEU A 20 -11.62 0.54 -12.73
N TYR A 21 -12.91 0.64 -13.01
CA TYR A 21 -13.57 1.92 -13.17
C TYR A 21 -13.59 2.72 -11.85
N ASP A 22 -13.95 2.07 -10.73
CA ASP A 22 -13.95 2.72 -9.42
C ASP A 22 -12.52 3.14 -9.01
N VAL A 23 -11.50 2.33 -9.34
CA VAL A 23 -10.11 2.62 -9.03
C VAL A 23 -9.54 3.74 -9.89
N LEU A 24 -9.75 3.72 -11.21
CA LEU A 24 -9.10 4.63 -12.15
C LEU A 24 -9.86 5.94 -12.38
N GLU A 25 -11.17 5.98 -12.08
CA GLU A 25 -12.01 7.15 -12.35
C GLU A 25 -12.66 7.77 -11.10
N LYS A 26 -12.68 7.03 -9.97
CA LYS A 26 -13.29 7.51 -8.71
C LYS A 26 -12.32 7.47 -7.54
N ASP A 27 -11.03 7.34 -7.79
CA ASP A 27 -9.97 7.35 -6.78
C ASP A 27 -10.11 6.31 -5.65
N ALA A 28 -10.89 5.24 -5.87
CA ALA A 28 -11.05 4.19 -4.88
C ALA A 28 -9.79 3.30 -4.82
N TYR A 29 -9.41 2.81 -3.64
CA TYR A 29 -8.30 1.86 -3.50
C TYR A 29 -8.71 0.46 -3.94
N SER A 30 -7.84 -0.20 -4.72
CA SER A 30 -8.11 -1.51 -5.33
C SER A 30 -8.47 -2.59 -4.31
N ASN A 31 -7.74 -2.66 -3.20
CA ASN A 31 -8.02 -3.60 -2.12
C ASN A 31 -9.39 -3.37 -1.45
N ILE A 32 -9.80 -2.12 -1.26
CA ILE A 32 -11.11 -1.77 -0.66
C ILE A 32 -12.23 -2.13 -1.62
N VAL A 33 -12.07 -1.82 -2.91
CA VAL A 33 -13.07 -2.18 -3.94
C VAL A 33 -13.23 -3.68 -4.05
N LEU A 34 -12.13 -4.43 -4.07
CA LEU A 34 -12.16 -5.89 -4.13
C LEU A 34 -12.83 -6.50 -2.90
N GLN A 35 -12.49 -6.03 -1.68
CA GLN A 35 -13.15 -6.48 -0.45
C GLN A 35 -14.67 -6.25 -0.49
N ARG A 36 -15.11 -5.06 -0.95
CA ARG A 36 -16.53 -4.75 -1.11
C ARG A 36 -17.21 -5.70 -2.09
N ILE A 37 -16.63 -5.94 -3.26
CA ILE A 37 -17.17 -6.85 -4.28
C ILE A 37 -17.27 -8.28 -3.74
N LEU A 38 -16.23 -8.76 -3.08
CA LEU A 38 -16.21 -10.12 -2.51
C LEU A 38 -17.20 -10.31 -1.36
N ALA A 39 -17.52 -9.24 -0.64
CA ALA A 39 -18.56 -9.27 0.39
C ALA A 39 -19.99 -9.22 -0.20
N GLU A 40 -20.17 -8.56 -1.37
CA GLU A 40 -21.46 -8.39 -2.02
C GLU A 40 -21.85 -9.60 -2.88
N TYR A 41 -20.87 -10.24 -3.55
CA TYR A 41 -21.13 -11.32 -4.52
C TYR A 41 -20.50 -12.64 -4.06
N PRO A 42 -21.30 -13.73 -3.93
CA PRO A 42 -20.79 -15.06 -3.58
C PRO A 42 -20.12 -15.72 -4.80
N LEU A 43 -18.85 -15.39 -5.03
CA LEU A 43 -18.06 -15.92 -6.13
C LEU A 43 -17.42 -17.26 -5.76
N LYS A 44 -17.25 -18.16 -6.75
CA LYS A 44 -16.41 -19.35 -6.61
C LYS A 44 -14.93 -18.97 -6.54
N ALA A 45 -14.10 -19.83 -5.96
CA ALA A 45 -12.66 -19.58 -5.79
C ALA A 45 -11.96 -19.20 -7.11
N GLU A 46 -12.28 -19.88 -8.21
CA GLU A 46 -11.72 -19.61 -9.54
C GLU A 46 -12.11 -18.22 -10.07
N GLU A 47 -13.35 -17.78 -9.78
CA GLU A 47 -13.82 -16.44 -10.17
C GLU A 47 -13.18 -15.35 -9.31
N VAL A 48 -12.97 -15.60 -8.00
CA VAL A 48 -12.22 -14.71 -7.11
C VAL A 48 -10.79 -14.55 -7.61
N HIS A 49 -10.14 -15.65 -7.95
CA HIS A 49 -8.77 -15.61 -8.50
C HIS A 49 -8.72 -14.81 -9.81
N LEU A 50 -9.62 -15.10 -10.77
CA LEU A 50 -9.69 -14.38 -12.04
C LEU A 50 -9.98 -12.88 -11.84
N LEU A 51 -10.92 -12.53 -10.95
CA LEU A 51 -11.26 -11.15 -10.64
C LEU A 51 -10.02 -10.39 -10.10
N THR A 52 -9.34 -10.98 -9.13
CA THR A 52 -8.16 -10.39 -8.49
C THR A 52 -7.02 -10.24 -9.49
N GLU A 53 -6.76 -11.27 -10.28
CA GLU A 53 -5.74 -11.27 -11.35
C GLU A 53 -6.02 -10.17 -12.39
N LEU A 54 -7.27 -10.04 -12.85
CA LEU A 54 -7.64 -9.03 -13.83
C LEU A 54 -7.49 -7.60 -13.30
N VAL A 55 -7.86 -7.35 -12.05
CA VAL A 55 -7.75 -6.00 -11.45
C VAL A 55 -6.28 -5.63 -11.25
N TYR A 56 -5.53 -6.42 -10.49
CA TYR A 56 -4.14 -6.09 -10.20
C TYR A 56 -3.24 -6.19 -11.45
N GLY A 57 -3.49 -7.15 -12.32
CA GLY A 57 -2.73 -7.32 -13.54
C GLY A 57 -2.88 -6.14 -14.50
N VAL A 58 -4.10 -5.66 -14.71
CA VAL A 58 -4.35 -4.45 -15.51
C VAL A 58 -3.66 -3.24 -14.89
N LEU A 59 -3.79 -3.03 -13.57
CA LEU A 59 -3.15 -1.90 -12.90
C LEU A 59 -1.62 -1.96 -12.98
N ARG A 60 -1.01 -3.14 -12.80
CA ARG A 60 0.45 -3.34 -12.92
C ARG A 60 0.98 -3.13 -14.33
N LYS A 61 0.19 -3.41 -15.36
CA LYS A 61 0.57 -3.28 -16.78
C LYS A 61 -0.04 -2.08 -17.49
N TYR A 62 -0.66 -1.18 -16.74
CA TYR A 62 -1.51 -0.11 -17.27
C TYR A 62 -0.80 0.77 -18.29
N ASN A 63 0.44 1.20 -18.01
CA ASN A 63 1.23 2.03 -18.93
C ASN A 63 1.51 1.32 -20.26
N HIS A 64 1.91 0.05 -20.20
CA HIS A 64 2.15 -0.77 -21.39
C HIS A 64 0.84 -0.97 -22.21
N LEU A 65 -0.27 -1.24 -21.53
CA LEU A 65 -1.57 -1.38 -22.19
C LEU A 65 -2.01 -0.09 -22.87
N LEU A 66 -1.83 1.07 -22.23
CA LEU A 66 -2.13 2.38 -22.82
C LEU A 66 -1.25 2.69 -24.02
N TRP A 67 0.02 2.30 -23.98
CA TRP A 67 0.93 2.46 -25.10
C TRP A 67 0.47 1.65 -26.33
N ILE A 68 0.08 0.39 -26.15
CA ILE A 68 -0.48 -0.46 -27.22
C ILE A 68 -1.76 0.17 -27.77
N ILE A 69 -2.69 0.61 -26.91
CA ILE A 69 -3.92 1.29 -27.34
C ILE A 69 -3.57 2.52 -28.18
N GLY A 70 -2.57 3.29 -27.78
CA GLY A 70 -2.11 4.47 -28.52
C GLY A 70 -1.58 4.17 -29.93
N LYS A 71 -1.00 2.98 -30.12
CA LYS A 71 -0.53 2.51 -31.44
C LYS A 71 -1.65 1.95 -32.33
N LEU A 72 -2.75 1.51 -31.72
CA LEU A 72 -3.89 0.89 -32.42
C LEU A 72 -5.02 1.89 -32.71
N SER A 73 -5.18 2.88 -31.87
CA SER A 73 -6.28 3.83 -31.92
C SER A 73 -5.96 5.03 -32.83
N THR A 74 -6.92 5.47 -33.62
CA THR A 74 -6.85 6.74 -34.34
C THR A 74 -7.08 7.96 -33.45
N GLN A 75 -7.64 7.75 -32.25
CA GLN A 75 -7.86 8.79 -31.24
C GLN A 75 -6.75 8.77 -30.19
N LYS A 76 -6.38 9.94 -29.67
CA LYS A 76 -5.46 10.04 -28.53
C LYS A 76 -6.05 9.33 -27.32
N VAL A 77 -5.28 8.49 -26.64
CA VAL A 77 -5.72 7.67 -25.48
C VAL A 77 -6.41 8.51 -24.39
N LYS A 78 -5.91 9.73 -24.14
CA LYS A 78 -6.49 10.69 -23.16
C LYS A 78 -7.89 11.18 -23.56
N LYS A 79 -8.28 11.08 -24.83
CA LYS A 79 -9.60 11.49 -25.34
C LYS A 79 -10.59 10.32 -25.42
N LEU A 80 -10.14 9.08 -25.19
CA LEU A 80 -11.03 7.94 -25.15
C LEU A 80 -11.97 8.03 -23.94
N HIS A 81 -13.24 7.67 -24.15
CA HIS A 81 -14.18 7.56 -23.05
C HIS A 81 -13.64 6.58 -21.98
N PRO A 82 -13.70 6.89 -20.68
CA PRO A 82 -13.15 6.04 -19.61
C PRO A 82 -13.54 4.58 -19.73
N SER A 83 -14.84 4.28 -19.95
CA SER A 83 -15.30 2.89 -20.13
C SER A 83 -14.63 2.18 -21.28
N VAL A 84 -14.35 2.87 -22.40
CA VAL A 84 -13.66 2.30 -23.57
C VAL A 84 -12.21 2.00 -23.23
N ARG A 85 -11.52 2.94 -22.61
CA ARG A 85 -10.11 2.81 -22.19
C ARG A 85 -9.94 1.61 -21.24
N ILE A 86 -10.79 1.51 -20.22
CA ILE A 86 -10.74 0.42 -19.23
C ILE A 86 -11.06 -0.93 -19.89
N LEU A 87 -12.08 -1.00 -20.73
CA LEU A 87 -12.42 -2.22 -21.47
C LEU A 87 -11.28 -2.68 -22.39
N LEU A 88 -10.63 -1.77 -23.09
CA LEU A 88 -9.47 -2.11 -23.93
C LEU A 88 -8.31 -2.61 -23.07
N CYS A 89 -7.99 -1.95 -21.95
CA CYS A 89 -6.95 -2.42 -21.03
C CYS A 89 -7.26 -3.83 -20.50
N LEU A 90 -8.49 -4.06 -20.03
CA LEU A 90 -8.93 -5.36 -19.52
C LEU A 90 -8.86 -6.46 -20.58
N SER A 91 -9.20 -6.14 -21.83
CA SER A 91 -9.17 -7.08 -22.95
C SER A 91 -7.75 -7.40 -23.37
N LEU A 92 -6.92 -6.37 -23.57
CA LEU A 92 -5.52 -6.53 -23.96
C LEU A 92 -4.72 -7.27 -22.90
N TYR A 93 -4.99 -7.02 -21.62
CA TYR A 93 -4.36 -7.78 -20.54
C TYR A 93 -4.62 -9.28 -20.67
N GLN A 94 -5.87 -9.68 -20.92
CA GLN A 94 -6.22 -11.09 -21.14
C GLN A 94 -5.52 -11.68 -22.35
N LEU A 95 -5.47 -10.94 -23.47
CA LEU A 95 -4.86 -11.38 -24.73
C LEU A 95 -3.33 -11.51 -24.69
N LEU A 96 -2.67 -10.71 -23.83
CA LEU A 96 -1.21 -10.65 -23.73
C LEU A 96 -0.65 -11.55 -22.62
N PHE A 97 -1.33 -11.62 -21.48
CA PHE A 97 -0.76 -12.19 -20.26
C PHE A 97 -1.49 -13.43 -19.72
N LEU A 98 -2.71 -13.73 -20.20
CA LEU A 98 -3.49 -14.88 -19.72
C LEU A 98 -3.56 -15.98 -20.80
N THR A 99 -2.54 -16.82 -20.87
CA THR A 99 -2.39 -17.87 -21.89
C THR A 99 -3.49 -18.93 -21.87
N ARG A 100 -4.20 -19.12 -20.75
CA ARG A 100 -5.29 -20.09 -20.58
C ARG A 100 -6.64 -19.58 -21.11
N ILE A 101 -6.74 -18.31 -21.50
CA ILE A 101 -7.99 -17.72 -22.00
C ILE A 101 -7.92 -17.69 -23.54
N PRO A 102 -8.85 -18.35 -24.25
CA PRO A 102 -8.92 -18.27 -25.72
C PRO A 102 -9.16 -16.82 -26.18
N GLU A 103 -8.45 -16.39 -27.22
CA GLU A 103 -8.55 -15.01 -27.74
C GLU A 103 -9.98 -14.62 -28.12
N SER A 104 -10.73 -15.55 -28.74
CA SER A 104 -12.13 -15.33 -29.09
C SER A 104 -13.02 -15.10 -27.85
N ALA A 105 -12.76 -15.80 -26.74
CA ALA A 105 -13.48 -15.62 -25.51
C ALA A 105 -13.20 -14.25 -24.88
N ALA A 106 -11.93 -13.83 -24.85
CA ALA A 106 -11.55 -12.51 -24.34
C ALA A 106 -12.24 -11.38 -25.12
N VAL A 107 -12.23 -11.44 -26.44
CA VAL A 107 -12.88 -10.43 -27.31
C VAL A 107 -14.40 -10.45 -27.14
N ASN A 108 -15.04 -11.63 -27.18
CA ASN A 108 -16.49 -11.74 -27.10
C ASN A 108 -17.02 -11.24 -25.76
N GLU A 109 -16.39 -11.61 -24.63
CA GLU A 109 -16.80 -11.14 -23.31
C GLU A 109 -16.61 -9.62 -23.16
N SER A 110 -15.54 -9.06 -23.72
CA SER A 110 -15.33 -7.62 -23.71
C SER A 110 -16.41 -6.87 -24.50
N VAL A 111 -16.80 -7.39 -25.66
CA VAL A 111 -17.90 -6.81 -26.45
C VAL A 111 -19.24 -6.94 -25.70
N LYS A 112 -19.50 -8.06 -25.01
CA LYS A 112 -20.70 -8.22 -24.18
C LYS A 112 -20.76 -7.20 -23.04
N ILE A 113 -19.62 -6.93 -22.38
CA ILE A 113 -19.54 -5.91 -21.35
C ILE A 113 -19.73 -4.52 -21.96
N ALA A 114 -19.08 -4.23 -23.08
CA ALA A 114 -19.21 -2.96 -23.79
C ALA A 114 -20.67 -2.62 -24.11
N LYS A 115 -21.46 -3.57 -24.59
CA LYS A 115 -22.89 -3.39 -24.86
C LYS A 115 -23.70 -2.96 -23.65
N LYS A 116 -23.24 -3.26 -22.44
CA LYS A 116 -23.93 -2.94 -21.17
C LYS A 116 -23.47 -1.61 -20.54
N VAL A 117 -22.26 -1.14 -20.89
CA VAL A 117 -21.63 -0.02 -20.17
C VAL A 117 -21.36 1.20 -21.07
N THR A 118 -21.57 1.09 -22.38
CA THR A 118 -21.36 2.19 -23.33
C THR A 118 -22.29 2.11 -24.53
N HIS A 119 -22.28 3.14 -25.37
CA HIS A 119 -23.15 3.22 -26.56
C HIS A 119 -22.64 2.39 -27.75
N PRO A 120 -23.49 2.08 -28.74
CA PRO A 120 -23.16 1.18 -29.87
C PRO A 120 -21.94 1.57 -30.69
N GLY A 121 -21.67 2.87 -30.85
CA GLY A 121 -20.47 3.37 -31.54
C GLY A 121 -19.18 2.92 -30.85
N ASN A 122 -19.13 3.03 -29.53
CA ASN A 122 -18.01 2.57 -28.71
C ASN A 122 -17.86 1.06 -28.75
N VAL A 123 -18.95 0.30 -28.80
CA VAL A 123 -18.91 -1.17 -28.95
C VAL A 123 -18.19 -1.56 -30.26
N ARG A 124 -18.56 -0.88 -31.37
CA ARG A 124 -17.89 -1.13 -32.66
C ARG A 124 -16.41 -0.76 -32.60
N PHE A 125 -16.08 0.37 -31.97
CA PHE A 125 -14.71 0.82 -31.81
C PHE A 125 -13.87 -0.18 -31.00
N VAL A 126 -14.34 -0.63 -29.82
CA VAL A 126 -13.66 -1.65 -28.99
C VAL A 126 -13.39 -2.91 -29.80
N ASN A 127 -14.42 -3.45 -30.49
CA ASN A 127 -14.26 -4.66 -31.31
C ASN A 127 -13.27 -4.45 -32.45
N GLY A 128 -13.29 -3.28 -33.10
CA GLY A 128 -12.36 -2.93 -34.17
C GLY A 128 -10.90 -2.88 -33.68
N VAL A 129 -10.64 -2.22 -32.55
CA VAL A 129 -9.29 -2.14 -31.94
C VAL A 129 -8.79 -3.52 -31.54
N LEU A 130 -9.61 -4.35 -30.91
CA LEU A 130 -9.20 -5.70 -30.49
C LEU A 130 -8.91 -6.61 -31.67
N ARG A 131 -9.71 -6.57 -32.73
CA ARG A 131 -9.44 -7.33 -33.97
C ARG A 131 -8.18 -6.83 -34.68
N ASN A 132 -7.90 -5.51 -34.66
CA ASN A 132 -6.68 -4.95 -35.22
C ASN A 132 -5.45 -5.40 -34.41
N PHE A 133 -5.58 -5.45 -33.06
CA PHE A 133 -4.53 -5.99 -32.20
C PHE A 133 -4.18 -7.43 -32.57
N LEU A 134 -5.17 -8.33 -32.68
CA LEU A 134 -4.93 -9.73 -33.03
C LEU A 134 -4.22 -9.91 -34.38
N ARG A 135 -4.49 -9.03 -35.37
CA ARG A 135 -3.80 -9.07 -36.65
C ARG A 135 -2.35 -8.58 -36.60
N LYS A 136 -2.01 -7.74 -35.61
CA LYS A 136 -0.70 -7.09 -35.49
C LYS A 136 0.03 -7.51 -34.20
N LYS A 137 -0.38 -8.59 -33.55
CA LYS A 137 0.08 -8.98 -32.22
C LYS A 137 1.61 -8.98 -32.09
N ASP A 138 2.31 -9.51 -33.08
CA ASP A 138 3.77 -9.65 -33.06
C ASP A 138 4.53 -8.34 -33.35
N SER A 139 3.83 -7.26 -33.69
CA SER A 139 4.45 -5.96 -33.99
C SER A 139 4.63 -5.06 -32.77
N PHE A 140 4.06 -5.45 -31.61
CA PHE A 140 4.12 -4.64 -30.38
C PHE A 140 5.27 -5.07 -29.48
N ARG A 141 6.51 -4.68 -29.85
CA ARG A 141 7.68 -4.80 -28.98
C ARG A 141 7.94 -3.50 -28.25
N ILE A 142 8.37 -3.59 -26.99
CA ILE A 142 8.89 -2.45 -26.26
C ILE A 142 10.16 -1.97 -26.97
N PRO A 143 10.32 -0.66 -27.29
CA PRO A 143 11.54 -0.13 -27.85
C PRO A 143 12.77 -0.49 -27.00
N SER A 144 13.94 -0.65 -27.61
CA SER A 144 15.16 -0.85 -26.83
C SER A 144 15.58 0.44 -26.11
N ARG A 145 16.51 0.35 -25.15
CA ARG A 145 17.03 1.54 -24.46
C ARG A 145 17.79 2.46 -25.42
N GLU A 146 18.41 1.91 -26.47
CA GLU A 146 19.10 2.69 -27.51
C GLU A 146 18.12 3.47 -28.40
N GLU A 147 16.88 2.96 -28.57
CA GLU A 147 15.84 3.64 -29.37
C GLU A 147 15.16 4.77 -28.55
N ASP A 148 14.78 4.52 -27.29
CA ASP A 148 14.17 5.49 -26.37
C ASP A 148 14.28 4.95 -24.94
N ALA A 149 15.35 5.30 -24.24
CA ALA A 149 15.67 4.78 -22.91
C ALA A 149 14.52 5.04 -21.91
N LEU A 150 14.00 6.26 -21.87
CA LEU A 150 12.94 6.63 -20.93
C LEU A 150 11.62 5.90 -21.23
N LEU A 151 11.27 5.72 -22.51
CA LEU A 151 10.09 4.94 -22.88
C LEU A 151 10.28 3.46 -22.58
N HIS A 152 11.46 2.91 -22.89
CA HIS A 152 11.81 1.53 -22.55
C HIS A 152 11.56 1.26 -21.06
N ASP A 153 12.16 2.06 -20.19
CA ASP A 153 12.08 1.88 -18.75
C ASP A 153 10.65 2.10 -18.22
N ALA A 154 9.95 3.14 -18.71
CA ALA A 154 8.57 3.41 -18.36
C ALA A 154 7.61 2.26 -18.71
N LEU A 155 7.84 1.56 -19.82
CA LEU A 155 7.03 0.42 -20.24
C LEU A 155 7.46 -0.90 -19.56
N THR A 156 8.75 -1.10 -19.37
CA THR A 156 9.32 -2.28 -18.72
C THR A 156 8.91 -2.34 -17.24
N TYR A 157 9.11 -1.24 -16.54
CA TYR A 157 8.80 -1.15 -15.11
C TYR A 157 7.35 -0.73 -14.83
N ASN A 158 6.58 -0.38 -15.88
CA ASN A 158 5.21 0.13 -15.74
C ASN A 158 5.11 1.26 -14.71
N GLN A 159 5.92 2.27 -14.89
CA GLN A 159 5.95 3.49 -14.10
C GLN A 159 5.68 4.72 -14.99
N PRO A 160 5.17 5.82 -14.43
CA PRO A 160 5.07 7.07 -15.17
C PRO A 160 6.48 7.61 -15.52
N ARG A 161 6.63 8.20 -16.70
CA ARG A 161 7.94 8.70 -17.18
C ARG A 161 8.61 9.66 -16.19
N TRP A 162 7.82 10.55 -15.58
CA TRP A 162 8.36 11.52 -14.61
C TRP A 162 9.01 10.85 -13.40
N LEU A 163 8.46 9.71 -12.94
CA LEU A 163 9.00 8.99 -11.78
C LEU A 163 10.30 8.24 -12.14
N ILE A 164 10.35 7.66 -13.36
CA ILE A 164 11.59 7.06 -13.87
C ILE A 164 12.69 8.11 -13.91
N GLU A 165 12.43 9.26 -14.55
CA GLU A 165 13.38 10.36 -14.68
C GLU A 165 13.87 10.89 -13.34
N ASP A 166 12.93 11.17 -12.40
CA ASP A 166 13.27 11.71 -11.08
C ASP A 166 14.15 10.76 -10.27
N TRP A 167 13.82 9.47 -10.26
CA TRP A 167 14.57 8.51 -9.45
C TRP A 167 15.89 8.08 -10.09
N GLN A 168 15.97 7.99 -11.42
CA GLN A 168 17.27 7.80 -12.10
C GLN A 168 18.21 8.99 -11.89
N ASN A 169 17.69 10.21 -11.86
CA ASN A 169 18.48 11.40 -11.54
C ASN A 169 18.93 11.42 -10.07
N ALA A 170 18.08 10.98 -9.14
CA ALA A 170 18.36 11.00 -7.71
C ALA A 170 19.32 9.88 -7.26
N TRP A 171 19.16 8.66 -7.81
CA TRP A 171 19.86 7.46 -7.30
C TRP A 171 20.78 6.80 -8.31
N GLY A 172 20.79 7.25 -9.56
CA GLY A 172 21.41 6.58 -10.68
C GLY A 172 20.53 5.48 -11.29
N VAL A 173 20.83 5.11 -12.51
CA VAL A 173 20.01 4.16 -13.31
C VAL A 173 19.95 2.78 -12.64
N GLU A 174 21.08 2.26 -12.17
CA GLU A 174 21.19 0.90 -11.61
C GLU A 174 20.32 0.74 -10.35
N LYS A 175 20.39 1.69 -9.41
CA LYS A 175 19.58 1.64 -8.18
C LYS A 175 18.10 1.83 -8.47
N ALA A 176 17.76 2.77 -9.34
CA ALA A 176 16.36 3.00 -9.75
C ALA A 176 15.76 1.75 -10.40
N ASP A 177 16.49 1.10 -11.31
CA ASP A 177 16.07 -0.14 -11.97
C ASP A 177 15.82 -1.28 -10.98
N ALA A 178 16.69 -1.45 -9.98
CA ALA A 178 16.52 -2.46 -8.91
C ALA A 178 15.23 -2.21 -8.12
N VAL A 179 15.00 -0.96 -7.70
CA VAL A 179 13.79 -0.55 -6.96
C VAL A 179 12.52 -0.74 -7.81
N PHE A 180 12.54 -0.32 -9.07
CA PHE A 180 11.38 -0.50 -9.96
C PHE A 180 11.10 -1.97 -10.26
N SER A 181 12.13 -2.80 -10.38
CA SER A 181 11.98 -4.25 -10.55
C SER A 181 11.29 -4.87 -9.33
N ALA A 182 11.74 -4.52 -8.13
CA ALA A 182 11.13 -4.99 -6.89
C ALA A 182 9.65 -4.61 -6.77
N PHE A 183 9.25 -3.40 -7.21
CA PHE A 183 7.84 -3.00 -7.23
C PHE A 183 6.97 -3.76 -8.24
N ASN A 184 7.54 -4.43 -9.21
CA ASN A 184 6.80 -5.24 -10.17
C ASN A 184 6.60 -6.69 -9.72
N GLU A 185 7.30 -7.12 -8.70
CA GLU A 185 7.08 -8.42 -8.09
C GLU A 185 5.74 -8.46 -7.35
N ILE A 186 5.17 -9.65 -7.24
CA ILE A 186 3.98 -9.86 -6.41
C ILE A 186 4.43 -9.85 -4.95
N PRO A 187 3.94 -8.91 -4.13
CA PRO A 187 4.39 -8.82 -2.75
C PRO A 187 3.97 -10.05 -1.96
N SER A 188 4.87 -10.56 -1.14
CA SER A 188 4.57 -11.62 -0.20
C SER A 188 3.58 -11.14 0.86
N MET A 189 2.66 -12.01 1.27
CA MET A 189 1.78 -11.73 2.40
C MET A 189 2.59 -11.83 3.70
N THR A 190 2.61 -10.75 4.46
CA THR A 190 3.21 -10.73 5.80
C THR A 190 2.15 -10.51 6.88
N ILE A 191 2.37 -11.11 8.02
CA ILE A 191 1.50 -10.99 9.19
C ILE A 191 2.31 -10.64 10.43
N ARG A 192 1.64 -10.00 11.37
CA ARG A 192 2.07 -9.84 12.76
C ARG A 192 1.22 -10.75 13.64
N VAL A 193 1.85 -11.57 14.44
CA VAL A 193 1.20 -12.38 15.48
C VAL A 193 0.89 -11.50 16.68
N ASN A 194 -0.25 -11.72 17.30
CA ASN A 194 -0.65 -11.03 18.53
C ASN A 194 -0.13 -11.77 19.76
N PRO A 195 0.95 -11.28 20.41
CA PRO A 195 1.56 -11.96 21.54
C PRO A 195 0.70 -11.94 22.81
N LEU A 196 -0.32 -11.06 22.87
CA LEU A 196 -1.28 -11.04 23.99
C LEU A 196 -2.21 -12.25 24.00
N LYS A 197 -2.33 -12.93 22.85
CA LYS A 197 -3.20 -14.11 22.70
C LYS A 197 -2.40 -15.39 22.58
N GLN A 198 -1.24 -15.34 21.93
CA GLN A 198 -0.40 -16.52 21.69
C GLN A 198 1.05 -16.11 21.43
N PRO A 199 2.04 -16.76 22.04
CA PRO A 199 3.45 -16.56 21.72
C PRO A 199 3.75 -16.87 20.25
N ALA A 200 4.68 -16.12 19.65
CA ALA A 200 5.02 -16.28 18.23
C ALA A 200 5.52 -17.70 17.89
N ALA A 201 6.32 -18.31 18.77
CA ALA A 201 6.81 -19.69 18.58
C ALA A 201 5.69 -20.74 18.55
N ASP A 202 4.64 -20.56 19.36
CA ASP A 202 3.48 -21.47 19.36
C ASP A 202 2.61 -21.23 18.12
N PHE A 203 2.52 -19.98 17.67
CA PHE A 203 1.80 -19.65 16.44
C PHE A 203 2.48 -20.25 15.20
N GLU A 204 3.81 -20.28 15.13
CA GLU A 204 4.57 -20.93 14.06
C GLU A 204 4.25 -22.43 13.98
N LYS A 205 4.20 -23.12 15.12
CA LYS A 205 3.77 -24.52 15.16
C LYS A 205 2.33 -24.70 14.67
N LEU A 206 1.43 -23.82 15.12
CA LEU A 206 0.04 -23.85 14.69
C LEU A 206 -0.11 -23.65 13.18
N LEU A 207 0.65 -22.75 12.57
CA LEU A 207 0.69 -22.57 11.11
C LEU A 207 1.08 -23.86 10.41
N SER A 208 2.18 -24.49 10.87
CA SER A 208 2.69 -25.76 10.33
C SER A 208 1.66 -26.87 10.44
N GLU A 209 1.02 -27.05 11.59
CA GLU A 209 -0.05 -28.05 11.82
C GLU A 209 -1.26 -27.85 10.91
N LYS A 210 -1.52 -26.63 10.48
CA LYS A 210 -2.61 -26.28 9.53
C LYS A 210 -2.16 -26.31 8.08
N GLY A 211 -0.94 -26.75 7.78
CA GLY A 211 -0.40 -26.85 6.43
C GLY A 211 -0.09 -25.46 5.81
N ILE A 212 0.16 -24.46 6.65
CA ILE A 212 0.55 -23.10 6.23
C ILE A 212 2.06 -22.98 6.40
N GLU A 213 2.75 -22.80 5.29
CA GLU A 213 4.20 -22.57 5.29
C GLU A 213 4.47 -21.08 5.51
N ALA A 214 5.24 -20.76 6.54
CA ALA A 214 5.62 -19.41 6.90
C ALA A 214 7.11 -19.34 7.25
N ALA A 215 7.70 -18.16 7.11
CA ALA A 215 9.07 -17.89 7.51
C ALA A 215 9.10 -16.68 8.45
N PRO A 216 9.83 -16.73 9.58
CA PRO A 216 10.00 -15.59 10.47
C PRO A 216 10.73 -14.45 9.76
N ILE A 217 10.43 -13.22 10.18
CA ILE A 217 11.12 -12.01 9.70
C ILE A 217 12.21 -11.66 10.71
N PRO A 218 13.52 -11.68 10.34
CA PRO A 218 14.62 -11.59 11.30
C PRO A 218 14.56 -10.42 12.28
N TYR A 219 14.15 -9.25 11.81
CA TYR A 219 14.06 -8.01 12.62
C TYR A 219 12.71 -7.82 13.32
N LEU A 220 11.77 -8.75 13.15
CA LEU A 220 10.40 -8.67 13.71
C LEU A 220 10.05 -10.03 14.33
N PRO A 221 10.31 -10.26 15.61
CA PRO A 221 10.06 -11.55 16.27
C PRO A 221 8.60 -12.01 16.18
N GLU A 222 7.66 -11.06 16.10
CA GLU A 222 6.23 -11.29 15.91
C GLU A 222 5.80 -11.37 14.43
N GLY A 223 6.73 -11.15 13.49
CA GLY A 223 6.48 -11.06 12.05
C GLY A 223 6.73 -12.35 11.30
N PHE A 224 5.80 -12.74 10.42
CA PHE A 224 5.97 -13.89 9.52
C PHE A 224 5.62 -13.54 8.08
N THR A 225 6.38 -14.10 7.14
CA THR A 225 6.06 -14.11 5.72
C THR A 225 5.38 -15.42 5.37
N ILE A 226 4.16 -15.36 4.85
CA ILE A 226 3.40 -16.54 4.39
C ILE A 226 3.92 -16.94 3.01
N LYS A 227 4.45 -18.15 2.89
CA LYS A 227 5.00 -18.71 1.65
C LYS A 227 3.95 -19.46 0.84
N SER A 228 3.16 -20.29 1.52
CA SER A 228 2.10 -21.09 0.89
C SER A 228 1.02 -21.52 1.90
N GLY A 229 -0.06 -22.14 1.41
CA GLY A 229 -1.07 -22.75 2.26
C GLY A 229 -2.05 -21.81 2.95
N ALA A 230 -2.10 -20.52 2.60
CA ALA A 230 -3.12 -19.60 3.13
C ALA A 230 -4.52 -20.09 2.74
N ASN A 231 -5.20 -20.73 3.67
CA ASN A 231 -6.48 -21.41 3.52
C ASN A 231 -7.54 -20.80 4.46
N HIS A 232 -8.68 -21.49 4.64
CA HIS A 232 -9.76 -21.01 5.51
C HIS A 232 -9.34 -20.89 7.00
N PHE A 233 -8.40 -21.68 7.48
CA PHE A 233 -7.88 -21.56 8.86
C PHE A 233 -7.14 -20.23 9.03
N PHE A 234 -6.38 -19.79 8.03
CA PHE A 234 -5.75 -18.49 8.05
C PHE A 234 -6.77 -17.35 8.22
N GLY A 235 -7.90 -17.42 7.49
CA GLY A 235 -9.01 -16.47 7.66
C GLY A 235 -9.59 -16.49 9.08
N THR A 236 -9.62 -17.63 9.76
CA THR A 236 -10.05 -17.76 11.17
C THR A 236 -9.07 -17.06 12.10
N PHE A 237 -7.76 -17.27 11.95
CA PHE A 237 -6.75 -16.59 12.77
C PHE A 237 -6.88 -15.06 12.70
N LEU A 238 -7.11 -14.52 11.50
CA LEU A 238 -7.34 -13.09 11.32
C LEU A 238 -8.64 -12.59 11.98
N LYS A 239 -9.72 -13.37 11.92
CA LYS A 239 -11.01 -13.02 12.55
C LYS A 239 -10.94 -13.04 14.06
N GLU A 240 -10.23 -14.01 14.63
CA GLU A 240 -10.03 -14.16 16.06
C GLU A 240 -9.00 -13.19 16.63
N GLY A 241 -8.29 -12.46 15.76
CA GLY A 241 -7.27 -11.50 16.18
C GLY A 241 -6.01 -12.16 16.74
N LEU A 242 -5.70 -13.40 16.33
CA LEU A 242 -4.45 -14.09 16.61
C LEU A 242 -3.31 -13.53 15.75
N ALA A 243 -3.65 -13.01 14.58
CA ALA A 243 -2.72 -12.35 13.68
C ALA A 243 -3.37 -11.16 12.96
N TYR A 244 -2.53 -10.25 12.49
CA TYR A 244 -2.89 -9.08 11.70
C TYR A 244 -2.07 -9.03 10.40
N VAL A 245 -2.72 -8.76 9.25
CA VAL A 245 -2.00 -8.58 7.98
C VAL A 245 -1.38 -7.19 7.96
N GLN A 246 -0.05 -7.15 7.93
CA GLN A 246 0.72 -5.90 7.92
C GLN A 246 2.01 -6.13 7.14
N SER A 247 2.43 -5.17 6.29
CA SER A 247 3.73 -5.29 5.63
C SER A 247 4.88 -5.17 6.63
N ALA A 248 5.96 -5.90 6.39
CA ALA A 248 7.11 -5.93 7.30
C ALA A 248 7.67 -4.51 7.54
N SER A 249 7.84 -3.71 6.50
CA SER A 249 8.30 -2.32 6.61
C SER A 249 7.36 -1.44 7.45
N SER A 250 6.03 -1.68 7.38
CA SER A 250 5.04 -0.95 8.20
C SER A 250 5.08 -1.32 9.68
N MET A 251 5.69 -2.45 10.06
CA MET A 251 5.89 -2.83 11.47
C MET A 251 7.10 -2.11 12.10
N VAL A 252 8.04 -1.63 11.27
CA VAL A 252 9.31 -1.06 11.72
C VAL A 252 9.14 0.19 12.59
N PRO A 253 8.26 1.18 12.29
CA PRO A 253 8.14 2.37 13.14
C PRO A 253 7.79 2.10 14.59
N ALA A 254 6.85 1.18 14.85
CA ALA A 254 6.49 0.77 16.22
C ALA A 254 7.67 0.05 16.90
N LYS A 255 8.39 -0.80 16.18
CA LYS A 255 9.62 -1.48 16.67
C LYS A 255 10.71 -0.50 17.05
N VAL A 256 10.95 0.53 16.21
CA VAL A 256 11.95 1.58 16.44
C VAL A 256 11.56 2.48 17.61
N LEU A 257 10.27 2.82 17.76
CA LEU A 257 9.75 3.58 18.89
C LEU A 257 9.91 2.79 20.21
N SER A 258 9.73 1.46 20.15
CA SER A 258 9.94 0.53 21.27
C SER A 258 9.24 0.96 22.57
N PRO A 259 7.90 1.12 22.56
CA PRO A 259 7.17 1.48 23.76
C PRO A 259 7.17 0.35 24.77
N LYS A 260 7.11 0.70 26.08
CA LYS A 260 7.15 -0.24 27.21
C LYS A 260 5.87 -0.20 28.01
N ALA A 261 5.60 -1.28 28.75
CA ALA A 261 4.49 -1.35 29.70
C ALA A 261 4.48 -0.13 30.64
N GLY A 262 3.30 0.45 30.88
CA GLY A 262 3.09 1.60 31.73
C GLY A 262 3.37 2.97 31.09
N GLU A 263 3.98 3.06 29.92
CA GLU A 263 4.24 4.34 29.24
C GLU A 263 2.95 4.97 28.67
N THR A 264 3.00 6.28 28.48
CA THR A 264 1.99 7.05 27.73
C THR A 264 2.47 7.30 26.32
N VAL A 265 1.71 6.84 25.33
CA VAL A 265 2.07 6.89 23.91
C VAL A 265 1.06 7.70 23.11
N LEU A 266 1.51 8.44 22.11
CA LEU A 266 0.67 9.10 21.14
C LEU A 266 0.95 8.54 19.73
N ASP A 267 -0.11 8.16 19.00
CA ASP A 267 -0.09 7.87 17.55
C ASP A 267 -0.89 8.96 16.84
N MET A 268 -0.21 9.87 16.14
CA MET A 268 -0.83 11.10 15.62
C MET A 268 -1.62 10.90 14.32
N CYS A 269 -1.31 9.87 13.53
CA CYS A 269 -1.98 9.56 12.26
C CYS A 269 -2.33 8.07 12.20
N ALA A 270 -3.07 7.61 13.21
CA ALA A 270 -3.14 6.22 13.63
C ALA A 270 -3.87 5.25 12.68
N ALA A 271 -4.80 5.75 11.86
CA ALA A 271 -5.66 4.85 11.08
C ALA A 271 -4.92 4.08 9.96
N PRO A 272 -5.22 2.79 9.80
CA PRO A 272 -6.35 2.01 10.36
C PRO A 272 -6.09 1.40 11.75
N GLY A 273 -4.98 1.72 12.42
CA GLY A 273 -4.65 1.26 13.76
C GLY A 273 -3.64 0.12 13.83
N SER A 274 -3.00 -0.25 12.72
CA SER A 274 -2.06 -1.38 12.70
C SER A 274 -0.80 -1.14 13.53
N LYS A 275 -0.22 0.07 13.49
CA LYS A 275 0.92 0.44 14.33
C LYS A 275 0.49 0.69 15.77
N THR A 276 -0.69 1.29 15.96
CA THR A 276 -1.29 1.52 17.29
C THR A 276 -1.50 0.22 18.04
N THR A 277 -2.09 -0.81 17.39
CA THR A 277 -2.29 -2.12 18.03
C THR A 277 -0.97 -2.85 18.25
N GLN A 278 -0.01 -2.74 17.34
CA GLN A 278 1.34 -3.26 17.53
C GLN A 278 2.03 -2.66 18.76
N MET A 279 1.94 -1.35 18.95
CA MET A 279 2.49 -0.69 20.14
C MET A 279 1.80 -1.19 21.42
N ALA A 280 0.48 -1.35 21.42
CA ALA A 280 -0.25 -1.89 22.56
C ALA A 280 0.14 -3.34 22.90
N GLU A 281 0.40 -4.17 21.88
CA GLU A 281 0.92 -5.52 22.04
C GLU A 281 2.33 -5.50 22.68
N MET A 282 3.22 -4.63 22.21
CA MET A 282 4.58 -4.46 22.75
C MET A 282 4.56 -3.97 24.21
N MET A 283 3.55 -3.19 24.58
CA MET A 283 3.34 -2.72 25.95
C MET A 283 2.67 -3.77 26.86
N GLY A 284 2.40 -4.97 26.36
CA GLY A 284 1.68 -5.98 27.16
C GLY A 284 0.25 -5.57 27.50
N ASN A 285 -0.35 -4.62 26.75
CA ASN A 285 -1.66 -4.04 27.04
C ASN A 285 -1.72 -3.28 28.37
N GLU A 286 -0.58 -2.71 28.80
CA GLU A 286 -0.43 -1.92 30.04
C GLU A 286 0.08 -0.50 29.70
N GLY A 287 -0.51 0.53 30.31
CA GLY A 287 -0.23 1.94 30.04
C GLY A 287 -1.37 2.64 29.31
N SER A 288 -1.08 3.56 28.40
CA SER A 288 -2.10 4.32 27.66
C SER A 288 -1.60 4.73 26.27
N ILE A 289 -2.42 4.54 25.24
CA ILE A 289 -2.15 5.00 23.89
C ILE A 289 -3.29 5.92 23.44
N ASP A 290 -3.00 7.22 23.25
CA ASP A 290 -3.89 8.12 22.52
C ASP A 290 -3.65 7.92 21.02
N ALA A 291 -4.71 7.63 20.26
CA ALA A 291 -4.65 7.36 18.82
C ALA A 291 -5.53 8.35 18.06
N TRP A 292 -4.91 9.23 17.25
CA TRP A 292 -5.61 10.27 16.53
C TRP A 292 -5.64 9.99 15.02
N ASP A 293 -6.72 10.38 14.37
CA ASP A 293 -6.81 10.51 12.92
C ASP A 293 -7.80 11.61 12.58
N LEU A 294 -7.63 12.25 11.43
CA LEU A 294 -8.46 13.38 10.98
C LEU A 294 -9.93 12.98 10.78
N TYR A 295 -10.18 11.75 10.29
CA TYR A 295 -11.49 11.35 9.81
C TYR A 295 -12.26 10.45 10.81
N PRO A 296 -13.47 10.85 11.24
CA PRO A 296 -14.28 10.06 12.21
C PRO A 296 -14.55 8.61 11.78
N HIS A 297 -14.76 8.35 10.47
CA HIS A 297 -14.99 6.99 9.99
C HIS A 297 -13.77 6.09 10.15
N LYS A 298 -12.56 6.65 10.14
CA LYS A 298 -11.33 5.90 10.37
C LYS A 298 -11.12 5.53 11.84
N ILE A 299 -11.63 6.35 12.77
CA ILE A 299 -11.59 6.03 14.22
C ILE A 299 -12.36 4.73 14.52
N ALA A 300 -13.46 4.49 13.80
CA ALA A 300 -14.19 3.24 13.92
C ALA A 300 -13.35 2.01 13.55
N LEU A 301 -12.42 2.15 12.59
CA LEU A 301 -11.50 1.07 12.19
C LEU A 301 -10.48 0.77 13.29
N ILE A 302 -9.89 1.81 13.90
CA ILE A 302 -8.94 1.66 15.02
C ILE A 302 -9.63 0.90 16.17
N LYS A 303 -10.81 1.36 16.59
CA LYS A 303 -11.60 0.72 17.65
C LYS A 303 -11.97 -0.73 17.34
N LYS A 304 -12.36 -1.00 16.08
CA LYS A 304 -12.67 -2.36 15.62
C LYS A 304 -11.46 -3.29 15.70
N ASN A 305 -10.30 -2.82 15.27
CA ASN A 305 -9.05 -3.60 15.28
C ASN A 305 -8.60 -3.84 16.73
N ALA A 306 -8.58 -2.80 17.59
CA ALA A 306 -8.26 -2.94 19.01
C ALA A 306 -9.16 -3.97 19.71
N LYS A 307 -10.48 -3.88 19.51
CA LYS A 307 -11.43 -4.85 20.07
C LYS A 307 -11.17 -6.28 19.60
N LYS A 308 -10.91 -6.46 18.29
CA LYS A 308 -10.62 -7.77 17.69
C LYS A 308 -9.37 -8.40 18.30
N GLU A 309 -8.33 -7.60 18.54
CA GLU A 309 -7.06 -8.02 19.10
C GLU A 309 -7.04 -8.12 20.63
N GLY A 310 -8.15 -7.72 21.30
CA GLY A 310 -8.27 -7.79 22.75
C GLY A 310 -7.55 -6.66 23.50
N ILE A 311 -7.32 -5.54 22.82
CA ILE A 311 -6.58 -4.39 23.35
C ILE A 311 -7.54 -3.39 24.02
N ILE A 312 -7.19 -2.93 25.22
CA ILE A 312 -8.02 -2.04 26.03
C ILE A 312 -7.39 -0.66 26.32
N ILE A 313 -6.08 -0.49 26.08
CA ILE A 313 -5.35 0.74 26.43
C ILE A 313 -5.38 1.82 25.34
N ILE A 314 -6.09 1.59 24.22
CA ILE A 314 -6.16 2.53 23.11
C ILE A 314 -7.35 3.47 23.25
N HIS A 315 -7.09 4.78 23.28
CA HIS A 315 -8.08 5.86 23.31
C HIS A 315 -8.11 6.56 21.95
N ALA A 316 -8.98 6.09 21.06
CA ALA A 316 -9.04 6.62 19.70
C ALA A 316 -10.01 7.79 19.56
N GLY A 317 -9.57 8.91 18.97
CA GLY A 317 -10.33 10.13 18.78
C GLY A 317 -10.06 10.83 17.43
N ALA A 318 -11.14 11.38 16.83
CA ALA A 318 -11.00 12.18 15.61
C ALA A 318 -10.40 13.54 15.95
N ARG A 319 -9.29 13.90 15.27
CA ARG A 319 -8.55 15.13 15.56
C ARG A 319 -7.72 15.58 14.36
N ASP A 320 -7.72 16.86 14.09
CA ASP A 320 -6.77 17.49 13.20
C ASP A 320 -5.45 17.72 13.95
N ALA A 321 -4.47 16.85 13.70
CA ALA A 321 -3.18 16.88 14.39
C ALA A 321 -2.27 18.04 13.96
N THR A 322 -2.67 18.85 12.96
CA THR A 322 -1.99 20.12 12.61
C THR A 322 -2.42 21.27 13.52
N LYS A 323 -3.42 21.06 14.38
CA LYS A 323 -3.93 22.09 15.30
C LYS A 323 -3.31 21.91 16.69
N PRO A 324 -2.79 23.00 17.31
CA PRO A 324 -2.20 22.94 18.63
C PRO A 324 -3.15 22.40 19.70
N MET A 325 -2.62 21.61 20.63
CA MET A 325 -3.34 21.11 21.79
C MET A 325 -2.51 21.33 23.07
N PRO A 326 -2.56 22.53 23.66
CA PRO A 326 -1.76 22.85 24.82
C PRO A 326 -1.97 21.91 26.04
N ALA A 327 -3.16 21.35 26.18
CA ALA A 327 -3.51 20.43 27.28
C ALA A 327 -2.69 19.12 27.30
N VAL A 328 -1.99 18.80 26.21
CA VAL A 328 -1.18 17.59 26.09
C VAL A 328 0.29 17.89 25.74
N HIS A 329 0.74 19.15 25.90
CA HIS A 329 2.15 19.48 25.78
C HIS A 329 2.97 18.70 26.81
N GLU A 330 4.11 18.14 26.35
CA GLU A 330 5.02 17.31 27.16
C GLU A 330 4.33 16.19 27.97
N LYS A 331 3.28 15.61 27.38
CA LYS A 331 2.48 14.56 28.05
C LYS A 331 3.00 13.14 27.78
N TYR A 332 3.58 12.89 26.61
CA TYR A 332 3.83 11.53 26.12
C TYR A 332 5.28 11.12 26.26
N ASP A 333 5.52 9.90 26.77
CA ASP A 333 6.85 9.29 26.81
C ASP A 333 7.32 8.92 25.41
N LYS A 334 6.38 8.52 24.54
CA LYS A 334 6.62 8.12 23.16
C LYS A 334 5.60 8.76 22.22
N VAL A 335 6.05 9.28 21.09
CA VAL A 335 5.19 9.81 20.03
C VAL A 335 5.55 9.14 18.71
N LEU A 336 4.55 8.59 18.01
CA LEU A 336 4.64 8.11 16.64
C LEU A 336 3.95 9.10 15.71
N LEU A 337 4.67 9.59 14.73
CA LEU A 337 4.12 10.29 13.58
C LEU A 337 4.39 9.48 12.31
N ASP A 338 3.47 8.54 11.99
CA ASP A 338 3.42 7.88 10.69
C ASP A 338 2.70 8.82 9.71
N ALA A 339 3.47 9.72 9.10
CA ALA A 339 2.94 10.89 8.44
C ALA A 339 2.19 10.57 7.13
N PRO A 340 1.10 11.30 6.82
CA PRO A 340 0.53 11.29 5.49
C PRO A 340 1.58 11.65 4.46
N CYS A 341 1.70 10.84 3.40
CA CYS A 341 2.76 10.96 2.40
C CYS A 341 2.29 10.60 0.99
N SER A 342 3.14 10.79 0.00
CA SER A 342 2.86 10.43 -1.40
C SER A 342 2.56 8.95 -1.61
N GLY A 343 3.10 8.07 -0.75
CA GLY A 343 2.92 6.62 -0.83
C GLY A 343 3.76 5.95 -1.92
N LEU A 344 4.82 6.60 -2.40
CA LEU A 344 5.67 6.06 -3.48
C LEU A 344 6.57 4.89 -3.03
N GLY A 345 6.50 4.48 -1.78
CA GLY A 345 7.17 3.28 -1.28
C GLY A 345 6.32 2.01 -1.32
N VAL A 346 4.98 2.13 -1.48
CA VAL A 346 4.05 0.99 -1.41
C VAL A 346 3.45 0.59 -2.77
N LEU A 347 4.17 0.84 -3.84
CA LEU A 347 3.71 0.65 -5.23
C LEU A 347 3.46 -0.80 -5.62
N SER A 348 4.00 -1.78 -4.89
CA SER A 348 3.72 -3.21 -5.08
C SER A 348 2.31 -3.59 -4.57
N HIS A 349 1.87 -3.01 -3.44
CA HIS A 349 0.59 -3.25 -2.79
C HIS A 349 -0.52 -2.29 -3.23
N LYS A 350 -0.19 -1.00 -3.41
CA LYS A 350 -1.12 0.05 -3.85
C LYS A 350 -0.74 0.51 -5.25
N VAL A 351 -0.93 -0.39 -6.19
CA VAL A 351 -0.46 -0.24 -7.59
C VAL A 351 -1.03 0.99 -8.27
N GLU A 352 -2.27 1.38 -7.91
CA GLU A 352 -2.96 2.55 -8.45
C GLU A 352 -2.27 3.87 -8.13
N ILE A 353 -1.46 3.96 -7.09
CA ILE A 353 -0.71 5.18 -6.73
C ILE A 353 0.18 5.63 -7.89
N ARG A 354 0.77 4.69 -8.65
CA ARG A 354 1.58 4.97 -9.85
C ARG A 354 0.87 5.90 -10.84
N TRP A 355 -0.45 5.78 -10.94
CA TRP A 355 -1.28 6.42 -11.98
C TRP A 355 -2.03 7.63 -11.46
N ARG A 356 -2.07 7.83 -10.15
CA ARG A 356 -2.75 8.95 -9.49
C ARG A 356 -1.80 10.10 -9.17
N ARG A 357 -0.57 9.78 -8.77
CA ARG A 357 0.38 10.81 -8.38
C ARG A 357 0.98 11.49 -9.59
N THR A 358 1.08 12.81 -9.49
CA THR A 358 1.82 13.65 -10.41
C THR A 358 3.02 14.28 -9.68
N ARG A 359 3.97 14.86 -10.41
CA ARG A 359 5.12 15.56 -9.82
C ARG A 359 4.67 16.77 -8.98
N GLU A 360 3.57 17.41 -9.38
CA GLU A 360 2.96 18.55 -8.69
C GLU A 360 2.37 18.14 -7.34
N ASP A 361 1.66 17.01 -7.27
CA ASP A 361 1.05 16.50 -6.03
C ASP A 361 2.09 16.28 -4.92
N LEU A 362 3.34 15.95 -5.29
CA LEU A 362 4.41 15.74 -4.32
C LEU A 362 4.79 17.01 -3.53
N GLN A 363 4.45 18.19 -4.04
CA GLN A 363 4.74 19.47 -3.37
C GLN A 363 3.80 19.73 -2.18
N GLU A 364 2.66 19.03 -2.09
CA GLU A 364 1.67 19.26 -1.04
C GLU A 364 2.02 18.57 0.28
N PHE A 365 2.82 17.48 0.23
CA PHE A 365 3.14 16.68 1.41
C PHE A 365 4.14 17.33 2.36
N PRO A 366 5.28 17.88 1.93
CA PRO A 366 6.29 18.42 2.83
C PRO A 366 5.78 19.51 3.77
N PRO A 367 4.97 20.49 3.35
CA PRO A 367 4.39 21.48 4.26
C PRO A 367 3.49 20.87 5.33
N LEU A 368 2.67 19.87 4.98
CA LEU A 368 1.82 19.15 5.92
C LEU A 368 2.65 18.35 6.93
N GLN A 369 3.66 17.63 6.45
CA GLN A 369 4.55 16.82 7.27
C GLN A 369 5.34 17.67 8.26
N LYS A 370 5.84 18.84 7.81
CA LYS A 370 6.50 19.80 8.69
C LYS A 370 5.55 20.28 9.80
N ALA A 371 4.34 20.69 9.46
CA ALA A 371 3.35 21.14 10.44
C ALA A 371 2.98 20.06 11.46
N LEU A 372 2.86 18.80 11.03
CA LEU A 372 2.59 17.66 11.92
C LEU A 372 3.80 17.36 12.83
N LEU A 373 5.02 17.44 12.31
CA LEU A 373 6.24 17.18 13.08
C LEU A 373 6.47 18.25 14.15
N GLU A 374 6.19 19.52 13.83
CA GLU A 374 6.21 20.64 14.77
C GLU A 374 5.23 20.43 15.95
N GLU A 375 4.02 19.97 15.68
CA GLU A 375 3.06 19.64 16.74
C GLU A 375 3.48 18.39 17.53
N ALA A 376 4.01 17.34 16.86
CA ALA A 376 4.52 16.15 17.51
C ALA A 376 5.60 16.50 18.56
N ALA A 377 6.53 17.39 18.21
CA ALA A 377 7.61 17.82 19.09
C ALA A 377 7.12 18.45 20.41
N ARG A 378 5.98 19.17 20.37
CA ARG A 378 5.40 19.80 21.55
C ARG A 378 4.81 18.79 22.53
N TYR A 379 4.40 17.62 22.03
CA TYR A 379 3.71 16.61 22.81
C TYR A 379 4.64 15.61 23.51
N VAL A 380 5.89 15.51 23.04
CA VAL A 380 6.94 14.66 23.62
C VAL A 380 7.44 15.27 24.93
N LYS A 381 7.49 14.47 26.01
CA LYS A 381 8.16 14.81 27.28
C LYS A 381 9.67 15.04 27.06
N LYS A 382 10.30 15.80 27.96
CA LYS A 382 11.77 15.82 28.06
C LYS A 382 12.26 14.40 28.37
N GLY A 383 13.29 13.93 27.68
CA GLY A 383 13.77 12.55 27.70
C GLY A 383 12.87 11.55 26.93
N GLY A 384 11.79 12.02 26.33
CA GLY A 384 10.89 11.19 25.53
C GLY A 384 11.38 10.98 24.09
N THR A 385 10.78 10.00 23.41
CA THR A 385 11.16 9.60 22.04
C THR A 385 10.08 9.99 21.05
N LEU A 386 10.49 10.52 19.91
CA LEU A 386 9.68 10.80 18.72
C LEU A 386 10.15 9.92 17.56
N VAL A 387 9.25 9.18 16.95
CA VAL A 387 9.52 8.49 15.68
C VAL A 387 8.69 9.14 14.59
N TYR A 388 9.37 9.58 13.55
CA TYR A 388 8.79 10.03 12.28
C TYR A 388 8.92 8.91 11.26
N SER A 389 7.86 8.63 10.51
CA SER A 389 7.90 7.63 9.45
C SER A 389 6.99 7.97 8.27
N THR A 390 7.34 7.44 7.10
CA THR A 390 6.55 7.54 5.87
C THR A 390 6.63 6.26 5.06
N CYS A 391 5.60 5.99 4.26
CA CYS A 391 5.63 4.93 3.26
C CYS A 391 6.00 5.46 1.86
N THR A 392 6.99 6.36 1.79
CA THR A 392 7.53 6.90 0.53
C THR A 392 9.05 6.82 0.51
N LEU A 393 9.62 6.87 -0.70
CA LEU A 393 11.07 6.95 -0.94
C LEU A 393 11.50 8.35 -1.40
N ASN A 394 10.62 9.34 -1.30
CA ASN A 394 10.91 10.73 -1.69
C ASN A 394 11.68 11.45 -0.58
N SER A 395 12.95 11.81 -0.82
CA SER A 395 13.80 12.48 0.16
C SER A 395 13.23 13.80 0.68
N LYS A 396 12.45 14.53 -0.15
CA LYS A 396 11.76 15.76 0.24
C LYS A 396 10.71 15.57 1.33
N GLU A 397 10.18 14.35 1.46
CA GLU A 397 9.21 13.95 2.49
C GLU A 397 9.89 13.24 3.68
N ASN A 398 11.16 12.89 3.56
CA ASN A 398 11.94 12.06 4.46
C ASN A 398 13.12 12.83 5.09
N GLU A 399 14.32 12.63 4.55
CA GLU A 399 15.56 13.17 5.08
C GLU A 399 15.55 14.70 5.14
N ASP A 400 14.96 15.36 4.16
CA ASP A 400 14.90 16.83 4.10
C ASP A 400 14.04 17.40 5.24
N ILE A 401 12.90 16.72 5.54
CA ILE A 401 12.00 17.09 6.65
C ILE A 401 12.71 16.94 7.99
N VAL A 402 13.33 15.79 8.24
CA VAL A 402 13.98 15.50 9.52
C VAL A 402 15.22 16.39 9.72
N THR A 403 16.01 16.60 8.67
CA THR A 403 17.19 17.47 8.74
C THR A 403 16.83 18.93 9.02
N ALA A 404 15.78 19.44 8.36
CA ALA A 404 15.27 20.78 8.62
C ALA A 404 14.75 20.92 10.05
N PHE A 405 13.99 19.92 10.52
CA PHE A 405 13.47 19.88 11.88
C PHE A 405 14.59 19.91 12.94
N LEU A 406 15.60 19.05 12.82
CA LEU A 406 16.73 19.01 13.76
C LEU A 406 17.56 20.30 13.80
N ARG A 407 17.65 21.01 12.68
CA ARG A 407 18.29 22.34 12.62
C ARG A 407 17.49 23.39 13.40
N ASP A 408 16.15 23.36 13.26
CA ASP A 408 15.23 24.34 13.83
C ASP A 408 14.87 24.02 15.31
N HIS A 409 15.14 22.76 15.78
CA HIS A 409 14.82 22.22 17.11
C HIS A 409 16.08 21.62 17.79
N PRO A 410 17.01 22.45 18.31
CA PRO A 410 18.23 21.96 18.96
C PRO A 410 17.98 21.14 20.24
N GLU A 411 16.78 21.22 20.82
CA GLU A 411 16.34 20.38 21.94
C GLU A 411 16.11 18.92 21.54
N PHE A 412 16.09 18.58 20.25
CA PHE A 412 16.04 17.22 19.77
C PHE A 412 17.40 16.72 19.29
N ALA A 413 17.67 15.43 19.51
CA ALA A 413 18.83 14.74 19.01
C ALA A 413 18.42 13.46 18.26
N PRO A 414 19.10 13.11 17.15
CA PRO A 414 18.89 11.82 16.49
C PRO A 414 19.45 10.69 17.35
N ILE A 415 18.74 9.56 17.39
CA ILE A 415 19.16 8.35 18.10
C ILE A 415 19.36 7.23 17.07
N ASP A 416 20.59 6.79 16.93
CA ASP A 416 20.88 5.67 16.04
C ASP A 416 20.33 4.35 16.58
N PHE A 417 19.93 3.50 15.67
CA PHE A 417 19.39 2.17 15.92
C PHE A 417 19.84 1.21 14.84
N GLN A 418 19.75 -0.09 15.14
CA GLN A 418 20.08 -1.16 14.22
C GLN A 418 18.93 -2.15 14.13
N LEU A 419 18.65 -2.63 12.91
CA LEU A 419 17.67 -3.67 12.61
C LEU A 419 18.39 -4.83 11.91
N GLU A 420 18.32 -6.01 12.49
CA GLU A 420 18.94 -7.21 11.94
C GLU A 420 18.43 -7.47 10.51
N GLY A 421 19.36 -7.59 9.53
CA GLY A 421 19.01 -7.82 8.13
C GLY A 421 18.53 -6.59 7.33
N LEU A 422 18.28 -5.44 7.99
CA LEU A 422 17.97 -4.17 7.31
C LEU A 422 19.11 -3.15 7.40
N GLY A 423 20.02 -3.31 8.37
CA GLY A 423 21.14 -2.40 8.55
C GLY A 423 21.01 -1.46 9.75
N ALA A 424 21.96 -0.52 9.84
CA ALA A 424 22.00 0.53 10.84
C ALA A 424 21.43 1.85 10.29
N SER A 425 20.81 2.64 11.16
CA SER A 425 20.47 4.02 10.85
C SER A 425 21.73 4.88 10.79
N GLU A 426 21.64 5.97 10.06
CA GLU A 426 22.65 7.03 10.07
C GLU A 426 21.98 8.32 10.53
N LYS A 427 22.53 8.94 11.58
CA LYS A 427 21.92 10.14 12.20
C LYS A 427 20.44 9.92 12.56
N GLY A 428 20.14 8.75 13.13
CA GLY A 428 18.78 8.37 13.52
C GLY A 428 17.83 8.05 12.38
N MET A 429 18.28 8.05 11.12
CA MET A 429 17.43 7.86 9.93
C MET A 429 17.77 6.55 9.21
N LEU A 430 16.76 5.85 8.73
CA LEU A 430 16.90 4.64 7.91
C LEU A 430 15.85 4.62 6.81
N THR A 431 16.31 4.48 5.56
CA THR A 431 15.44 4.18 4.41
C THR A 431 15.46 2.68 4.14
N ILE A 432 14.28 2.06 4.17
CA ILE A 432 14.07 0.65 3.85
C ILE A 432 13.78 0.55 2.36
N TRP A 433 14.69 -0.08 1.64
CA TRP A 433 14.61 -0.22 0.18
C TRP A 433 13.90 -1.52 -0.21
N PRO A 434 12.93 -1.50 -1.14
CA PRO A 434 12.15 -2.69 -1.50
C PRO A 434 12.97 -3.79 -2.16
N ASP A 435 14.03 -3.43 -2.89
CA ASP A 435 14.97 -4.37 -3.51
C ASP A 435 15.86 -5.11 -2.51
N GLN A 436 16.04 -4.57 -1.30
CA GLN A 436 16.84 -5.18 -0.24
C GLN A 436 15.99 -5.91 0.81
N ALA A 437 14.86 -5.32 1.18
CA ALA A 437 14.03 -5.80 2.27
C ALA A 437 12.98 -6.85 1.86
N GLN A 438 12.78 -7.10 0.57
CA GLN A 438 11.64 -7.87 0.04
C GLN A 438 10.30 -7.43 0.62
N SER A 439 10.17 -6.15 0.91
CA SER A 439 9.00 -5.49 1.50
C SER A 439 8.74 -4.15 0.80
N ASP A 440 7.80 -3.37 1.32
CA ASP A 440 7.56 -2.01 0.81
C ASP A 440 8.74 -1.08 1.11
N GLY A 441 8.90 -0.05 0.28
CA GLY A 441 9.78 1.07 0.58
C GLY A 441 9.24 1.90 1.74
N PHE A 442 10.10 2.23 2.70
CA PHE A 442 9.71 2.93 3.92
C PHE A 442 10.84 3.81 4.44
N PHE A 443 10.49 4.86 5.18
CA PHE A 443 11.46 5.69 5.88
C PHE A 443 11.09 5.76 7.35
N VAL A 444 12.10 5.75 8.22
CA VAL A 444 11.94 5.92 9.67
C VAL A 444 13.06 6.75 10.25
N ALA A 445 12.71 7.70 11.11
CA ALA A 445 13.66 8.49 11.89
C ALA A 445 13.31 8.43 13.37
N LYS A 446 14.32 8.28 14.23
CA LYS A 446 14.20 8.23 15.69
C LYS A 446 14.89 9.41 16.32
N LEU A 447 14.15 10.18 17.10
CA LEU A 447 14.59 11.40 17.74
C LEU A 447 14.30 11.34 19.25
N GLU A 448 15.14 11.94 20.07
CA GLU A 448 14.91 12.10 21.50
C GLU A 448 14.88 13.59 21.84
N LYS A 449 13.91 13.99 22.66
CA LYS A 449 13.86 15.32 23.26
C LYS A 449 14.79 15.35 24.46
N ARG A 450 15.84 16.17 24.42
CA ARG A 450 16.86 16.25 25.48
C ARG A 450 16.20 16.59 26.82
N SER A 451 16.68 15.96 27.90
CA SER A 451 16.43 16.41 29.27
C SER A 451 17.20 17.72 29.49
N GLU A 452 16.64 18.68 30.21
CA GLU A 452 17.47 19.76 30.76
C GLU A 452 18.46 19.14 31.75
N GLU A 453 19.76 19.44 31.60
CA GLU A 453 20.77 19.15 32.61
C GLU A 453 20.53 20.00 33.88
#